data_9850f81b6bb5951a3cc30fc01469b609
#
_entry.id   9850f81b6bb5951a3cc30fc01469b609
#
_cell.length_a   1.000
_cell.length_b   1.000
_cell.length_c   1.000
_cell.angle_alpha   90.00
_cell.angle_beta   90.00
_cell.angle_gamma   90.00
#
_symmetry.space_group_name_H-M   'P 1'
#
loop_
_entity.id
_entity.type
_entity.pdbx_description
1 polymer ?
#
loop_
_entity_poly.entity_id
_entity_poly.type
_entity_poly.pdbx_seq_one_letter_code
_entity_poly.pdbx_strand_id
1 'polypeptide(L)'
;MRRIGAKGEGHFQRISWDEALDEISAKFKESIIKYGAESILPCSYLGHQGLLNGLHCGDRFFNELGASIGERTFCNATASKAFQMVAGPTGGLDPESFTFSSLIIVWGMNPIATSIHHLSLIHI
;
A
#
# COMPACT_ATOMS: atom_id res chain seq x y z
N MET A 1 -11.19 1.38 17.85
CA MET A 1 -12.10 2.55 18.00
C MET A 1 -13.34 2.32 17.15
N ARG A 2 -14.52 2.46 17.71
CA ARG A 2 -15.79 2.42 16.99
C ARG A 2 -16.38 3.82 16.93
N ARG A 3 -16.89 4.23 15.77
CA ARG A 3 -17.59 5.50 15.64
C ARG A 3 -18.98 5.41 16.30
N ILE A 4 -19.33 6.39 17.12
CA ILE A 4 -20.60 6.46 17.85
C ILE A 4 -21.49 7.64 17.39
N GLY A 5 -20.97 8.53 16.57
CA GLY A 5 -21.70 9.69 16.01
C GLY A 5 -21.86 9.62 14.50
N ALA A 6 -22.40 10.66 13.91
CA ALA A 6 -22.51 10.80 12.46
C ALA A 6 -21.12 10.88 11.80
N LYS A 7 -21.06 10.54 10.52
CA LYS A 7 -19.79 10.62 9.76
C LYS A 7 -19.33 12.08 9.67
N GLY A 8 -18.10 12.31 10.10
CA GLY A 8 -17.48 13.65 10.13
C GLY A 8 -17.46 14.33 11.49
N GLU A 9 -18.27 13.90 12.47
CA GLU A 9 -18.30 14.49 13.81
C GLU A 9 -17.08 14.15 14.68
N GLY A 10 -16.31 13.14 14.30
CA GLY A 10 -15.10 12.76 15.05
C GLY A 10 -15.36 12.04 16.38
N HIS A 11 -16.57 11.62 16.66
CA HIS A 11 -16.91 10.94 17.91
C HIS A 11 -16.61 9.44 17.83
N PHE A 12 -15.64 8.98 18.63
CA PHE A 12 -15.18 7.60 18.67
C PHE A 12 -15.12 7.06 20.09
N GLN A 13 -15.48 5.83 20.27
CA GLN A 13 -15.37 5.07 21.52
C GLN A 13 -14.29 4.00 21.38
N ARG A 14 -13.50 3.80 22.43
CA ARG A 14 -12.57 2.66 22.51
C ARG A 14 -13.37 1.38 22.75
N ILE A 15 -13.04 0.35 21.97
CA ILE A 15 -13.59 -1.00 22.09
C ILE A 15 -12.45 -2.02 22.20
N SER A 16 -12.74 -3.23 22.67
CA SER A 16 -11.81 -4.35 22.68
C SER A 16 -11.53 -4.87 21.25
N TRP A 17 -10.52 -5.71 21.11
CA TRP A 17 -10.26 -6.39 19.85
C TRP A 17 -11.35 -7.40 19.51
N ASP A 18 -11.86 -8.13 20.51
CA ASP A 18 -12.91 -9.11 20.31
C ASP A 18 -14.19 -8.44 19.79
N GLU A 19 -14.64 -7.36 20.43
CA GLU A 19 -15.77 -6.56 19.94
C GLU A 19 -15.55 -6.04 18.51
N ALA A 20 -14.34 -5.59 18.19
CA ALA A 20 -14.04 -5.10 16.84
C ALA A 20 -14.10 -6.22 15.80
N LEU A 21 -13.53 -7.39 16.10
CA LEU A 21 -13.51 -8.53 15.20
C LEU A 21 -14.91 -9.12 15.00
N ASP A 22 -15.70 -9.19 16.06
CA ASP A 22 -17.10 -9.66 15.98
C ASP A 22 -17.94 -8.74 15.10
N GLU A 23 -17.82 -7.42 15.30
CA GLU A 23 -18.56 -6.43 14.52
C GLU A 23 -18.15 -6.45 13.04
N ILE A 24 -16.85 -6.54 12.73
CA ILE A 24 -16.33 -6.63 11.36
C ILE A 24 -16.80 -7.93 10.70
N SER A 25 -16.68 -9.05 11.41
CA SER A 25 -17.11 -10.35 10.89
C SER A 25 -18.60 -10.40 10.60
N ALA A 26 -19.43 -9.84 11.49
CA ALA A 26 -20.86 -9.74 11.27
C ALA A 26 -21.19 -8.90 10.02
N LYS A 27 -20.49 -7.77 9.83
CA LYS A 27 -20.68 -6.91 8.65
C LYS A 27 -20.23 -7.57 7.35
N PHE A 28 -19.13 -8.30 7.36
CA PHE A 28 -18.70 -9.08 6.20
C PHE A 28 -19.72 -10.15 5.84
N LYS A 29 -20.20 -10.92 6.82
CA LYS A 29 -21.24 -11.94 6.60
C LYS A 29 -22.54 -11.32 6.05
N GLU A 30 -23.00 -10.22 6.62
CA GLU A 30 -24.17 -9.48 6.12
C GLU A 30 -24.01 -9.07 4.66
N SER A 31 -22.86 -8.48 4.31
CA SER A 31 -22.56 -8.03 2.95
C SER A 31 -22.47 -9.19 1.97
N ILE A 32 -21.83 -10.28 2.36
CA ILE A 32 -21.70 -11.48 1.53
C ILE A 32 -23.06 -12.10 1.24
N ILE A 33 -23.91 -12.23 2.25
CA ILE A 33 -25.26 -12.80 2.09
C ILE A 33 -26.11 -11.91 1.16
N LYS A 34 -26.00 -10.61 1.31
CA LYS A 34 -26.87 -9.66 0.60
C LYS A 34 -26.41 -9.33 -0.81
N TYR A 35 -25.10 -9.23 -1.01
CA TYR A 35 -24.52 -8.68 -2.23
C TYR A 35 -23.46 -9.58 -2.89
N GLY A 36 -23.09 -10.70 -2.27
CA GLY A 36 -21.96 -11.53 -2.67
C GLY A 36 -20.62 -11.08 -2.07
N ALA A 37 -19.63 -11.96 -2.07
CA ALA A 37 -18.31 -11.67 -1.51
C ALA A 37 -17.56 -10.57 -2.27
N GLU A 38 -17.82 -10.44 -3.55
CA GLU A 38 -17.25 -9.41 -4.43
C GLU A 38 -17.65 -7.98 -4.06
N SER A 39 -18.68 -7.81 -3.20
CA SER A 39 -19.03 -6.50 -2.64
C SER A 39 -18.01 -5.94 -1.66
N ILE A 40 -17.09 -6.78 -1.20
CA ILE A 40 -15.98 -6.40 -0.32
C ILE A 40 -14.76 -6.07 -1.18
N LEU A 41 -14.30 -4.82 -1.12
CA LEU A 41 -13.10 -4.37 -1.83
C LEU A 41 -12.03 -3.95 -0.81
N PRO A 42 -10.97 -4.74 -0.64
CA PRO A 42 -9.84 -4.33 0.18
C PRO A 42 -9.10 -3.18 -0.50
N CYS A 43 -9.00 -2.06 0.22
CA CYS A 43 -8.27 -0.89 -0.25
C CYS A 43 -6.90 -0.86 0.41
N SER A 44 -5.91 -1.45 -0.24
CA SER A 44 -4.52 -1.47 0.22
C SER A 44 -3.57 -1.04 -0.88
N TYR A 45 -2.50 -0.36 -0.48
CA TYR A 45 -1.42 0.00 -1.38
C TYR A 45 -0.09 0.01 -0.62
N LEU A 46 0.80 0.94 -0.89
CA LEU A 46 2.04 1.09 -0.16
C LEU A 46 1.81 1.74 1.21
N GLY A 47 2.21 1.06 2.23
CA GLY A 47 2.25 1.50 3.61
C GLY A 47 3.37 0.72 4.26
N HIS A 48 3.02 -0.30 5.00
CA HIS A 48 3.99 -1.26 5.52
C HIS A 48 4.44 -2.20 4.39
N GLN A 49 5.72 -2.14 4.01
CA GLN A 49 6.27 -2.89 2.87
C GLN A 49 6.89 -4.25 3.26
N GLY A 50 6.68 -4.73 4.48
CA GLY A 50 7.12 -6.06 4.88
C GLY A 50 6.42 -7.15 4.07
N LEU A 51 7.16 -8.17 3.64
CA LEU A 51 6.63 -9.24 2.80
C LEU A 51 5.42 -9.94 3.42
N LEU A 52 5.46 -10.23 4.72
CA LEU A 52 4.35 -10.89 5.40
C LEU A 52 3.23 -9.91 5.74
N ASN A 53 3.54 -8.80 6.41
CA ASN A 53 2.55 -7.91 7.00
C ASN A 53 1.95 -6.91 6.01
N GLY A 54 2.70 -6.54 4.97
CA GLY A 54 2.29 -5.48 4.06
C GLY A 54 1.75 -5.98 2.72
N LEU A 55 2.35 -7.03 2.16
CA LEU A 55 2.08 -7.41 0.78
C LEU A 55 1.25 -8.69 0.61
N HIS A 56 1.33 -9.65 1.53
CA HIS A 56 0.77 -10.98 1.27
C HIS A 56 -0.26 -11.49 2.28
N CYS A 57 -0.18 -11.13 3.55
CA CYS A 57 -1.08 -11.68 4.57
C CYS A 57 -2.55 -11.25 4.33
N GLY A 58 -2.77 -9.99 4.05
CA GLY A 58 -4.11 -9.46 3.76
C GLY A 58 -4.69 -10.01 2.47
N ASP A 59 -3.91 -10.11 1.41
CA ASP A 59 -4.36 -10.61 0.12
C ASP A 59 -4.85 -12.06 0.22
N ARG A 60 -4.13 -12.91 0.96
CA ARG A 60 -4.55 -14.29 1.20
C ARG A 60 -5.92 -14.39 1.86
N PHE A 61 -6.15 -13.57 2.90
CA PHE A 61 -7.44 -13.53 3.60
C PHE A 61 -8.58 -13.12 2.66
N PHE A 62 -8.39 -12.07 1.88
CA PHE A 62 -9.43 -11.57 0.99
C PHE A 62 -9.66 -12.49 -0.22
N ASN A 63 -8.62 -13.17 -0.70
CA ASN A 63 -8.76 -14.20 -1.74
C ASN A 63 -9.57 -15.41 -1.24
N GLU A 64 -9.30 -15.88 -0.01
CA GLU A 64 -10.08 -16.97 0.59
C GLU A 64 -11.54 -16.57 0.82
N LEU A 65 -11.79 -15.31 1.13
CA LEU A 65 -13.14 -14.77 1.29
C LEU A 65 -13.90 -14.64 -0.04
N GLY A 66 -13.23 -14.66 -1.18
CA GLY A 66 -13.79 -14.38 -2.50
C GLY A 66 -14.09 -12.91 -2.75
N ALA A 67 -13.40 -12.00 -2.05
CA ALA A 67 -13.55 -10.57 -2.19
C ALA A 67 -13.02 -10.04 -3.53
N SER A 68 -13.43 -8.85 -3.93
CA SER A 68 -12.87 -8.17 -5.10
C SER A 68 -11.38 -7.86 -4.89
N ILE A 69 -10.63 -7.83 -5.97
CA ILE A 69 -9.21 -7.48 -5.97
C ILE A 69 -9.04 -6.10 -6.55
N GLY A 70 -8.43 -5.19 -5.78
CA GLY A 70 -8.08 -3.87 -6.25
C GLY A 70 -6.73 -3.85 -6.98
N GLU A 71 -6.68 -3.30 -8.18
CA GLU A 71 -5.41 -3.06 -8.86
C GLU A 71 -4.64 -1.92 -8.20
N ARG A 72 -3.36 -2.17 -7.89
CA ARG A 72 -2.47 -1.21 -7.22
C ARG A 72 -1.75 -0.35 -8.25
N THR A 73 -2.45 0.59 -8.89
CA THR A 73 -1.93 1.35 -10.03
C THR A 73 -1.66 2.83 -9.76
N PHE A 74 -2.09 3.40 -8.65
CA PHE A 74 -2.15 4.85 -8.45
C PHE A 74 -0.80 5.56 -8.36
N CYS A 75 0.22 4.97 -7.76
CA CYS A 75 1.45 5.67 -7.42
C CYS A 75 2.61 5.28 -8.34
N ASN A 76 2.88 4.01 -8.49
CA ASN A 76 4.10 3.50 -9.12
C ASN A 76 3.89 3.00 -10.54
N ALA A 77 2.70 2.54 -10.90
CA ALA A 77 2.48 1.85 -12.16
C ALA A 77 2.81 2.71 -13.39
N THR A 78 2.44 3.98 -13.38
CA THR A 78 2.72 4.91 -14.51
C THR A 78 4.23 5.14 -14.67
N ALA A 79 4.93 5.43 -13.58
CA ALA A 79 6.37 5.63 -13.60
C ALA A 79 7.12 4.36 -14.02
N SER A 80 6.74 3.22 -13.46
CA SER A 80 7.32 1.92 -13.83
C SER A 80 7.08 1.58 -15.29
N LYS A 81 5.89 1.86 -15.81
CA LYS A 81 5.57 1.62 -17.23
C LYS A 81 6.39 2.52 -18.15
N ALA A 82 6.48 3.80 -17.83
CA ALA A 82 7.29 4.75 -18.60
C ALA A 82 8.78 4.34 -18.61
N PHE A 83 9.30 3.94 -17.45
CA PHE A 83 10.68 3.45 -17.34
C PHE A 83 10.90 2.19 -18.20
N GLN A 84 9.99 1.21 -18.13
CA GLN A 84 10.08 0.01 -18.95
C GLN A 84 10.03 0.27 -20.46
N MET A 85 9.27 1.26 -20.90
CA MET A 85 9.21 1.63 -22.32
C MET A 85 10.54 2.20 -22.85
N VAL A 86 11.35 2.81 -21.99
CA VAL A 86 12.62 3.44 -22.38
C VAL A 86 13.81 2.53 -22.07
N ALA A 87 13.84 1.94 -20.90
CA ALA A 87 15.00 1.19 -20.39
C ALA A 87 14.81 -0.34 -20.40
N GLY A 88 13.61 -0.83 -20.74
CA GLY A 88 13.29 -2.27 -20.70
C GLY A 88 12.88 -2.74 -19.29
N PRO A 89 12.65 -4.05 -19.12
CA PRO A 89 12.12 -4.64 -17.90
C PRO A 89 13.21 -4.77 -16.82
N THR A 90 13.72 -3.69 -16.31
CA THR A 90 14.72 -3.65 -15.25
C THR A 90 14.12 -3.14 -13.96
N GLY A 91 14.72 -3.53 -12.83
CA GLY A 91 14.28 -3.12 -11.49
C GLY A 91 14.77 -1.75 -11.04
N GLY A 92 15.42 -0.99 -11.92
CA GLY A 92 16.06 0.27 -11.58
C GLY A 92 17.58 0.15 -11.41
N LEU A 93 18.21 1.24 -10.98
CA LEU A 93 19.65 1.30 -10.74
C LEU A 93 19.95 0.90 -9.29
N ASP A 94 21.02 0.14 -9.09
CA ASP A 94 21.59 -0.10 -7.79
C ASP A 94 22.10 1.23 -7.19
N PRO A 95 21.65 1.61 -5.97
CA PRO A 95 22.04 2.88 -5.36
C PRO A 95 23.55 3.08 -5.23
N GLU A 96 24.32 2.04 -4.99
CA GLU A 96 25.77 2.11 -4.89
C GLU A 96 26.44 2.56 -6.20
N SER A 97 25.77 2.39 -7.32
CA SER A 97 26.25 2.84 -8.62
C SER A 97 26.36 4.37 -8.74
N PHE A 98 25.71 5.13 -7.84
CA PHE A 98 25.85 6.59 -7.79
C PHE A 98 27.28 7.03 -7.55
N THR A 99 28.07 6.26 -6.81
CA THR A 99 29.47 6.58 -6.50
C THR A 99 30.38 6.56 -7.73
N PHE A 100 29.97 5.90 -8.80
CA PHE A 100 30.71 5.83 -10.07
C PHE A 100 30.24 6.85 -11.10
N SER A 101 29.24 7.67 -10.76
CA SER A 101 28.65 8.64 -11.70
C SER A 101 29.41 9.96 -11.65
N SER A 102 29.76 10.50 -12.81
CA SER A 102 30.34 11.84 -12.93
C SER A 102 29.33 12.96 -12.85
N LEU A 103 28.04 12.66 -13.06
CA LEU A 103 26.93 13.62 -12.97
C LEU A 103 25.69 12.88 -12.43
N ILE A 104 25.07 13.43 -11.40
CA ILE A 104 23.81 12.94 -10.83
C ILE A 104 22.76 14.03 -11.01
N ILE A 105 21.67 13.70 -11.71
CA ILE A 105 20.53 14.61 -11.89
C ILE A 105 19.41 14.17 -10.96
N VAL A 106 19.04 14.99 -9.99
CA VAL A 106 17.93 14.80 -9.08
C VAL A 106 16.71 15.50 -9.66
N TRP A 107 15.76 14.75 -10.20
CA TRP A 107 14.59 15.28 -10.88
C TRP A 107 13.30 14.65 -10.35
N GLY A 108 12.41 15.47 -9.81
CA GLY A 108 11.11 15.03 -9.31
C GLY A 108 11.18 14.11 -8.09
N MET A 109 12.28 14.13 -7.34
CA MET A 109 12.42 13.36 -6.10
C MET A 109 12.93 14.24 -4.95
N ASN A 110 12.64 13.81 -3.73
CA ASN A 110 13.15 14.41 -2.51
C ASN A 110 14.00 13.41 -1.73
N PRO A 111 15.31 13.31 -1.98
CA PRO A 111 16.17 12.32 -1.31
C PRO A 111 16.27 12.55 0.20
N ILE A 112 16.06 13.78 0.68
CA ILE A 112 16.10 14.10 2.12
C ILE A 112 14.94 13.42 2.88
N ALA A 113 13.73 13.42 2.30
CA ALA A 113 12.55 12.93 2.99
C ALA A 113 12.14 11.50 2.59
N THR A 114 12.40 11.10 1.34
CA THR A 114 11.86 9.84 0.79
C THR A 114 12.91 8.80 0.45
N SER A 115 14.17 9.17 0.35
CA SER A 115 15.26 8.28 -0.07
C SER A 115 16.56 8.62 0.65
N ILE A 116 16.55 8.56 1.97
CA ILE A 116 17.64 9.01 2.85
C ILE A 116 18.97 8.33 2.54
N HIS A 117 18.95 7.04 2.21
CA HIS A 117 20.16 6.31 1.84
C HIS A 117 20.77 6.76 0.51
N HIS A 118 19.94 7.17 -0.46
CA HIS A 118 20.42 7.77 -1.70
C HIS A 118 21.17 9.09 -1.43
N LEU A 119 20.66 9.90 -0.49
CA LEU A 119 21.34 11.14 -0.10
C LEU A 119 22.73 10.88 0.47
N SER A 120 22.88 9.86 1.30
CA SER A 120 24.18 9.48 1.85
C SER A 120 25.17 9.11 0.75
N LEU A 121 24.75 8.34 -0.24
CA LEU A 121 25.59 7.95 -1.38
C LEU A 121 25.94 9.12 -2.31
N ILE A 122 25.04 10.08 -2.48
CA ILE A 122 25.32 11.29 -3.26
C ILE A 122 26.39 12.17 -2.59
N HIS A 123 26.47 12.16 -1.26
CA HIS A 123 27.42 12.98 -0.50
C HIS A 123 28.77 12.30 -0.24
N ILE A 124 28.88 11.01 -0.51
CA ILE A 124 30.15 10.29 -0.41
C ILE A 124 31.04 10.60 -1.62
#